data_8bc509e0a5fa01cbb0a6904f9ab7a0c2
#
_entry.id   8bc509e0a5fa01cbb0a6904f9ab7a0c2
#
_cell.length_a   1.000
_cell.length_b   1.000
_cell.length_c   1.000
_cell.angle_alpha   90.00
_cell.angle_beta   90.00
_cell.angle_gamma   90.00
#
_symmetry.space_group_name_H-M   'P 1'
#
loop_
_entity.id
_entity.type
_entity.pdbx_description
1 polymer ?
#
loop_
_entity_poly.entity_id
_entity_poly.type
_entity_poly.pdbx_seq_one_letter_code
_entity_poly.pdbx_strand_id
1 'polypeptide(L)'
;MPRTRPLPSISTRTRAPAHGGLTAVAWREPRIDASRFGTPTMALVVFRSKAAGEIFMFTESARRIFEIIGRQDSPRGVITAEQVPEALQKLVDAVEEEKAQLKAARDDAELHDKQGDGTVQPRPITLGQRAFPLVEMLREAQKKKVDVTWGI
;
A
#
# COMPACT_ATOMS: atom_id res chain seq x y z
N MET A 1 66.54 34.60 -52.67
CA MET A 1 66.16 33.18 -52.78
C MET A 1 65.30 32.82 -51.60
N PRO A 2 64.04 32.72 -51.78
CA PRO A 2 63.17 32.31 -50.63
C PRO A 2 63.33 30.81 -50.42
N ARG A 3 63.77 30.43 -49.23
CA ARG A 3 63.82 29.04 -48.81
C ARG A 3 62.41 28.62 -48.43
N THR A 4 61.83 27.80 -49.26
CA THR A 4 60.61 27.09 -48.94
C THR A 4 60.87 26.10 -47.83
N ARG A 5 60.33 26.36 -46.70
CA ARG A 5 60.26 25.38 -45.60
C ARG A 5 59.31 24.27 -46.01
N PRO A 6 59.66 23.01 -45.88
CA PRO A 6 58.71 21.94 -46.03
C PRO A 6 57.79 21.97 -44.80
N LEU A 7 56.51 21.93 -45.07
CA LEU A 7 55.47 21.77 -44.03
C LEU A 7 55.66 20.40 -43.38
N PRO A 8 55.58 20.34 -42.04
CA PRO A 8 55.53 19.05 -41.40
C PRO A 8 54.24 18.34 -41.82
N SER A 9 54.39 17.19 -42.39
CA SER A 9 53.26 16.28 -42.60
C SER A 9 52.61 15.96 -41.23
N ILE A 10 51.44 16.54 -41.04
CA ILE A 10 50.59 16.16 -39.94
C ILE A 10 50.12 14.76 -40.27
N SER A 11 50.80 13.80 -39.67
CA SER A 11 50.31 12.46 -39.57
C SER A 11 49.12 12.50 -38.67
N THR A 12 47.97 12.73 -39.23
CA THR A 12 46.70 12.47 -38.56
C THR A 12 46.62 10.97 -38.35
N ARG A 13 47.26 10.50 -37.29
CA ARG A 13 46.86 9.24 -36.70
C ARG A 13 45.45 9.47 -36.18
N THR A 14 44.51 9.22 -37.01
CA THR A 14 43.16 8.97 -36.59
C THR A 14 43.23 7.69 -35.77
N ARG A 15 43.52 7.88 -34.51
CA ARG A 15 43.34 6.82 -33.53
C ARG A 15 41.83 6.61 -33.46
N ALA A 16 41.39 5.61 -34.19
CA ALA A 16 40.03 5.14 -33.99
C ALA A 16 39.82 4.88 -32.50
N PRO A 17 38.79 5.46 -31.87
CA PRO A 17 38.50 5.15 -30.51
C PRO A 17 38.28 3.65 -30.44
N ALA A 18 39.06 3.02 -29.63
CA ALA A 18 38.83 1.63 -29.31
C ALA A 18 37.43 1.53 -28.68
N HIS A 19 36.49 1.08 -29.46
CA HIS A 19 35.12 0.87 -28.99
C HIS A 19 35.01 -0.28 -28.01
N GLY A 20 36.11 -0.79 -27.53
CA GLY A 20 36.16 -1.88 -26.55
C GLY A 20 35.74 -1.51 -25.14
N GLY A 21 35.47 -0.25 -24.86
CA GLY A 21 35.20 0.18 -23.49
C GLY A 21 33.71 0.42 -23.16
N LEU A 22 32.89 0.56 -24.18
CA LEU A 22 31.48 0.94 -23.93
C LEU A 22 30.55 -0.22 -23.58
N THR A 23 31.00 -1.42 -23.82
CA THR A 23 30.21 -2.59 -23.46
C THR A 23 30.28 -2.93 -21.98
N ALA A 24 31.24 -2.37 -21.27
CA ALA A 24 31.42 -2.64 -19.85
C ALA A 24 30.53 -1.78 -18.93
N VAL A 25 30.00 -0.69 -19.45
CA VAL A 25 28.88 -0.02 -18.81
C VAL A 25 27.62 -0.68 -19.38
N ALA A 26 27.56 -1.97 -19.21
CA ALA A 26 26.27 -2.57 -19.13
C ALA A 26 25.49 -1.68 -18.20
N TRP A 27 24.47 -1.08 -18.72
CA TRP A 27 23.35 -0.65 -17.93
C TRP A 27 22.96 -1.88 -17.13
N ARG A 28 23.64 -2.06 -16.00
CA ARG A 28 23.10 -2.91 -14.97
C ARG A 28 21.80 -2.22 -14.62
N GLU A 29 20.78 -2.66 -15.30
CA GLU A 29 19.44 -2.42 -14.80
C GLU A 29 19.53 -2.71 -13.31
N PRO A 30 19.20 -1.73 -12.45
CA PRO A 30 19.09 -2.06 -11.06
C PRO A 30 18.18 -3.28 -11.06
N ARG A 31 18.68 -4.41 -10.61
CA ARG A 31 17.83 -5.52 -10.32
C ARG A 31 16.87 -4.96 -9.29
N ILE A 32 15.75 -4.48 -9.80
CA ILE A 32 14.61 -4.18 -8.98
C ILE A 32 14.30 -5.53 -8.39
N ASP A 33 14.74 -5.69 -7.17
CA ASP A 33 14.41 -6.88 -6.40
C ASP A 33 12.90 -6.85 -6.27
N ALA A 34 12.23 -7.56 -7.17
CA ALA A 34 10.77 -7.66 -7.20
C ALA A 34 10.21 -8.23 -5.89
N SER A 35 11.08 -8.77 -5.05
CA SER A 35 10.73 -9.19 -3.69
C SER A 35 10.53 -8.01 -2.73
N ARG A 36 10.99 -6.80 -3.06
CA ARG A 36 10.70 -5.60 -2.26
C ARG A 36 9.41 -4.89 -2.65
N PHE A 37 9.03 -5.01 -3.90
CA PHE A 37 7.67 -4.72 -4.32
C PHE A 37 6.95 -6.06 -4.28
N GLY A 38 6.53 -6.46 -3.11
CA GLY A 38 5.54 -7.51 -3.00
C GLY A 38 4.49 -7.15 -4.05
N THR A 39 4.44 -7.91 -5.14
CA THR A 39 3.29 -7.86 -6.04
C THR A 39 2.10 -7.76 -5.12
N PRO A 40 1.19 -6.80 -5.31
CA PRO A 40 -0.03 -6.81 -4.55
C PRO A 40 -0.72 -8.12 -4.92
N THR A 41 -0.31 -9.16 -4.23
CA THR A 41 -1.02 -10.41 -4.27
C THR A 41 -2.36 -10.00 -3.72
N MET A 42 -3.38 -9.95 -4.57
CA MET A 42 -4.76 -9.71 -4.16
C MET A 42 -5.22 -10.93 -3.35
N ALA A 43 -4.41 -11.24 -2.34
CA ALA A 43 -4.73 -12.29 -1.41
C ALA A 43 -5.93 -11.83 -0.58
N LEU A 44 -6.89 -12.71 -0.46
CA LEU A 44 -8.07 -12.50 0.35
C LEU A 44 -7.89 -13.21 1.69
N VAL A 45 -8.23 -12.51 2.75
CA VAL A 45 -8.37 -13.10 4.07
C VAL A 45 -9.85 -13.41 4.28
N VAL A 46 -10.13 -14.64 4.66
CA VAL A 46 -11.49 -15.08 4.95
C VAL A 46 -11.69 -15.05 6.46
N PHE A 47 -12.66 -14.28 6.91
CA PHE A 47 -13.10 -14.30 8.29
C PHE A 47 -14.37 -15.16 8.39
N ARG A 48 -14.43 -16.01 9.41
CA ARG A 48 -15.54 -16.92 9.65
C ARG A 48 -16.05 -16.78 11.07
N SER A 49 -17.36 -16.74 11.20
CA SER A 49 -18.02 -16.80 12.49
C SER A 49 -19.30 -17.61 12.39
N LYS A 50 -19.57 -18.40 13.43
CA LYS A 50 -20.83 -19.12 13.54
C LYS A 50 -22.04 -18.18 13.66
N ALA A 51 -21.80 -16.91 14.01
CA ALA A 51 -22.85 -15.92 14.16
C ALA A 51 -23.29 -15.29 12.83
N ALA A 52 -22.34 -15.03 11.92
CA ALA A 52 -22.56 -14.20 10.76
C ALA A 52 -22.03 -14.83 9.44
N GLY A 53 -21.51 -16.06 9.46
CA GLY A 53 -20.99 -16.74 8.27
C GLY A 53 -19.58 -16.33 7.90
N GLU A 54 -19.33 -16.12 6.61
CA GLU A 54 -18.00 -15.83 6.07
C GLU A 54 -17.96 -14.44 5.44
N ILE A 55 -16.85 -13.73 5.63
CA ILE A 55 -16.55 -12.48 4.93
C ILE A 55 -15.18 -12.58 4.28
N PHE A 56 -15.07 -12.02 3.08
CA PHE A 56 -13.84 -11.92 2.32
C PHE A 56 -13.33 -10.49 2.39
N MET A 57 -12.05 -10.34 2.70
CA MET A 57 -11.42 -9.04 2.79
C MET A 57 -10.04 -9.08 2.15
N PHE A 58 -9.65 -8.00 1.46
CA PHE A 58 -8.30 -7.89 0.94
C PHE A 58 -7.27 -7.88 2.08
N THR A 59 -6.15 -8.54 1.86
CA THR A 59 -5.08 -8.69 2.85
C THR A 59 -4.62 -7.34 3.41
N GLU A 60 -4.52 -6.31 2.58
CA GLU A 60 -4.13 -4.96 3.02
C GLU A 60 -5.12 -4.39 4.05
N SER A 61 -6.42 -4.55 3.80
CA SER A 61 -7.45 -4.10 4.73
C SER A 61 -7.45 -4.91 6.02
N ALA A 62 -7.28 -6.23 5.90
CA ALA A 62 -7.18 -7.12 7.04
C ALA A 62 -5.96 -6.81 7.90
N ARG A 63 -4.80 -6.56 7.28
CA ARG A 63 -3.57 -6.19 7.98
C ARG A 63 -3.74 -4.92 8.81
N ARG A 64 -4.31 -3.87 8.23
CA ARG A 64 -4.61 -2.64 8.96
C ARG A 64 -5.57 -2.86 10.12
N ILE A 65 -6.56 -3.71 9.95
CA ILE A 65 -7.49 -4.10 11.02
C ILE A 65 -6.75 -4.85 12.12
N PHE A 66 -5.87 -5.80 11.78
CA PHE A 66 -5.07 -6.52 12.79
C PHE A 66 -4.18 -5.59 13.61
N GLU A 67 -3.56 -4.59 12.98
CA GLU A 67 -2.80 -3.54 13.67
C GLU A 67 -3.66 -2.79 14.69
N ILE A 68 -4.87 -2.38 14.30
CA ILE A 68 -5.82 -1.63 15.14
C ILE A 68 -6.25 -2.46 16.35
N ILE A 69 -6.61 -3.72 16.14
CA ILE A 69 -7.05 -4.61 17.23
C ILE A 69 -5.88 -5.15 18.06
N GLY A 70 -4.64 -4.80 17.71
CA GLY A 70 -3.44 -5.24 18.41
C GLY A 70 -3.08 -6.70 18.16
N ARG A 71 -3.42 -7.24 16.99
CA ARG A 71 -3.06 -8.60 16.58
C ARG A 71 -1.92 -8.58 15.59
N GLN A 72 -1.09 -9.61 15.64
CA GLN A 72 -0.07 -9.81 14.63
C GLN A 72 -0.72 -10.23 13.31
N ASP A 73 -0.14 -9.77 12.22
CA ASP A 73 -0.48 -10.20 10.87
C ASP A 73 -0.06 -11.67 10.71
N SER A 74 -0.95 -12.57 11.04
CA SER A 74 -0.73 -14.01 10.91
C SER A 74 -1.69 -14.61 9.87
N PRO A 75 -1.24 -15.59 9.09
CA PRO A 75 -2.08 -16.21 8.06
C PRO A 75 -3.32 -16.91 8.62
N ARG A 76 -3.30 -17.21 9.90
CA ARG A 76 -4.42 -17.86 10.60
C ARG A 76 -4.52 -17.37 12.03
N GLY A 77 -5.73 -17.27 12.53
CA GLY A 77 -5.94 -16.94 13.93
C GLY A 77 -7.39 -16.99 14.37
N VAL A 78 -7.59 -16.65 15.61
CA VAL A 78 -8.90 -16.61 16.24
C VAL A 78 -9.01 -15.41 17.18
N ILE A 79 -10.16 -14.76 17.14
CA ILE A 79 -10.61 -13.80 18.16
C ILE A 79 -11.63 -14.55 19.00
N THR A 80 -11.28 -14.87 20.23
CA THR A 80 -12.20 -15.60 21.12
C THR A 80 -13.39 -14.73 21.51
N ALA A 81 -14.49 -15.36 21.90
CA ALA A 81 -15.69 -14.66 22.30
C ALA A 81 -15.47 -13.59 23.39
N GLU A 82 -14.48 -13.82 24.27
CA GLU A 82 -14.07 -12.86 25.30
C GLU A 82 -13.33 -11.65 24.75
N GLN A 83 -12.59 -11.83 23.64
CA GLN A 83 -11.79 -10.78 22.98
C GLN A 83 -12.59 -10.00 21.95
N VAL A 84 -13.71 -10.54 21.49
CA VAL A 84 -14.59 -9.90 20.50
C VAL A 84 -15.02 -8.49 20.93
N PRO A 85 -15.49 -8.23 22.16
CA PRO A 85 -15.92 -6.88 22.57
C PRO A 85 -14.76 -5.87 22.54
N GLU A 86 -13.56 -6.27 22.96
CA GLU A 86 -12.38 -5.41 22.93
C GLU A 86 -11.96 -5.10 21.48
N ALA A 87 -11.91 -6.11 20.62
CA ALA A 87 -11.58 -5.95 19.21
C ALA A 87 -12.60 -5.05 18.49
N LEU A 88 -13.88 -5.23 18.79
CA LEU A 88 -14.95 -4.41 18.26
C LEU A 88 -14.80 -2.94 18.68
N GLN A 89 -14.54 -2.69 19.96
CA GLN A 89 -14.38 -1.33 20.47
C GLN A 89 -13.22 -0.62 19.79
N LYS A 90 -12.04 -1.23 19.77
CA LYS A 90 -10.85 -0.67 19.11
C LYS A 90 -11.08 -0.35 17.62
N LEU A 91 -11.82 -1.21 16.94
CA LEU A 91 -12.10 -1.01 15.52
C LEU A 91 -13.11 0.12 15.31
N VAL A 92 -14.13 0.23 16.13
CA VAL A 92 -15.11 1.32 16.09
C VAL A 92 -14.45 2.65 16.39
N ASP A 93 -13.63 2.72 17.44
CA ASP A 93 -12.90 3.95 17.83
C ASP A 93 -11.98 4.43 16.70
N ALA A 94 -11.24 3.51 16.06
CA ALA A 94 -10.38 3.85 14.92
C ALA A 94 -11.16 4.35 13.70
N VAL A 95 -12.34 3.79 13.44
CA VAL A 95 -13.23 4.24 12.36
C VAL A 95 -13.78 5.63 12.63
N GLU A 96 -14.15 5.92 13.87
CA GLU A 96 -14.64 7.25 14.27
C GLU A 96 -13.53 8.30 14.21
N GLU A 97 -12.32 7.95 14.64
CA GLU A 97 -11.15 8.81 14.54
C GLU A 97 -10.82 9.16 13.08
N GLU A 98 -10.77 8.17 12.18
CA GLU A 98 -10.56 8.42 10.75
C GLU A 98 -11.65 9.34 10.17
N LYS A 99 -12.90 9.10 10.56
CA LYS A 99 -14.03 9.92 10.11
C LYS A 99 -13.91 11.37 10.58
N ALA A 100 -13.47 11.59 11.81
CA ALA A 100 -13.24 12.92 12.35
C ALA A 100 -12.09 13.64 11.62
N GLN A 101 -10.98 12.92 11.36
CA GLN A 101 -9.84 13.46 10.59
C GLN A 101 -10.24 13.82 9.15
N LEU A 102 -11.01 12.99 8.49
CA LEU A 102 -11.51 13.25 7.14
C LEU A 102 -12.49 14.44 7.10
N LYS A 103 -13.29 14.62 8.14
CA LYS A 103 -14.17 15.76 8.26
C LYS A 103 -13.37 17.04 8.45
N ALA A 104 -12.41 17.06 9.37
CA ALA A 104 -11.54 18.21 9.59
C ALA A 104 -10.78 18.61 8.31
N ALA A 105 -10.21 17.64 7.60
CA ALA A 105 -9.52 17.88 6.33
C ALA A 105 -10.44 18.45 5.24
N ARG A 106 -11.72 18.13 5.26
CA ARG A 106 -12.72 18.71 4.34
C ARG A 106 -13.04 20.14 4.70
N ASP A 107 -13.27 20.40 5.97
CA ASP A 107 -13.60 21.74 6.46
C ASP A 107 -12.44 22.71 6.14
N ASP A 108 -11.18 22.25 6.29
CA ASP A 108 -10.01 23.02 5.91
C ASP A 108 -9.91 23.22 4.38
N ALA A 109 -10.21 22.21 3.58
CA ALA A 109 -10.19 22.30 2.13
C ALA A 109 -11.28 23.27 1.60
N GLU A 110 -12.46 23.23 2.16
CA GLU A 110 -13.55 24.15 1.79
C GLU A 110 -13.22 25.61 2.12
N LEU A 111 -12.41 25.85 3.16
CA LEU A 111 -11.94 27.21 3.49
C LEU A 111 -10.92 27.74 2.48
N HIS A 112 -10.16 26.86 1.82
CA HIS A 112 -9.13 27.22 0.84
C HIS A 112 -9.62 27.18 -0.61
N ASP A 113 -10.72 26.46 -0.89
CA ASP A 113 -11.19 26.15 -2.25
C ASP A 113 -12.31 27.11 -2.72
N LYS A 114 -12.10 28.40 -2.52
CA LYS A 114 -12.95 29.41 -3.19
C LYS A 114 -12.63 29.60 -4.68
N GLN A 115 -11.72 28.81 -5.23
CA GLN A 115 -11.41 28.76 -6.66
C GLN A 115 -11.43 27.31 -7.14
N GLY A 116 -12.59 26.67 -7.04
CA GLY A 116 -12.78 25.29 -7.42
C GLY A 116 -12.97 25.15 -8.92
N ASP A 117 -11.98 24.57 -9.59
CA ASP A 117 -12.20 23.75 -10.76
C ASP A 117 -13.00 22.52 -10.28
N GLY A 118 -14.20 22.32 -10.83
CA GLY A 118 -15.14 21.29 -10.39
C GLY A 118 -14.71 19.82 -10.65
N THR A 119 -13.44 19.53 -10.49
CA THR A 119 -12.90 18.17 -10.54
C THR A 119 -13.28 17.42 -9.27
N VAL A 120 -14.30 16.58 -9.40
CA VAL A 120 -14.70 15.64 -8.35
C VAL A 120 -13.54 14.67 -8.14
N GLN A 121 -12.71 14.94 -7.15
CA GLN A 121 -11.67 14.01 -6.72
C GLN A 121 -12.34 12.69 -6.29
N PRO A 122 -11.90 11.53 -6.80
CA PRO A 122 -12.44 10.26 -6.36
C PRO A 122 -12.21 10.11 -4.86
N ARG A 123 -13.28 9.95 -4.11
CA ARG A 123 -13.22 9.83 -2.66
C ARG A 123 -12.50 8.54 -2.29
N PRO A 124 -11.41 8.58 -1.52
CA PRO A 124 -10.77 7.36 -1.07
C PRO A 124 -11.75 6.53 -0.23
N ILE A 125 -11.72 5.22 -0.46
CA ILE A 125 -12.52 4.29 0.34
C ILE A 125 -11.99 4.33 1.78
N THR A 126 -12.83 4.71 2.71
CA THR A 126 -12.49 4.86 4.13
C THR A 126 -12.29 3.52 4.83
N LEU A 127 -11.54 3.53 5.94
CA LEU A 127 -11.42 2.35 6.79
C LEU A 127 -12.80 1.88 7.26
N GLY A 128 -13.68 2.79 7.61
CA GLY A 128 -15.05 2.48 8.02
C GLY A 128 -15.82 1.69 6.96
N GLN A 129 -15.69 2.04 5.68
CA GLN A 129 -16.33 1.31 4.59
C GLN A 129 -15.74 -0.10 4.40
N ARG A 130 -14.42 -0.24 4.57
CA ARG A 130 -13.74 -1.54 4.45
C ARG A 130 -13.97 -2.45 5.65
N ALA A 131 -13.99 -1.86 6.84
CA ALA A 131 -14.14 -2.60 8.09
C ALA A 131 -15.61 -2.93 8.44
N PHE A 132 -16.57 -2.25 7.81
CA PHE A 132 -17.99 -2.39 8.12
C PHE A 132 -18.47 -3.85 8.18
N PRO A 133 -18.18 -4.72 7.21
CA PRO A 133 -18.63 -6.11 7.27
C PRO A 133 -18.08 -6.85 8.50
N LEU A 134 -16.81 -6.58 8.84
CA LEU A 134 -16.19 -7.21 10.01
C LEU A 134 -16.74 -6.66 11.33
N VAL A 135 -17.03 -5.36 11.39
CA VAL A 135 -17.70 -4.74 12.55
C VAL A 135 -19.05 -5.41 12.81
N GLU A 136 -19.84 -5.62 11.77
CA GLU A 136 -21.13 -6.33 11.91
C GLU A 136 -20.95 -7.78 12.34
N MET A 137 -19.95 -8.49 11.76
CA MET A 137 -19.64 -9.85 12.20
C MET A 137 -19.23 -9.90 13.68
N LEU A 138 -18.39 -8.98 14.13
CA LEU A 138 -17.99 -8.91 15.55
C LEU A 138 -19.15 -8.58 16.47
N ARG A 139 -20.07 -7.71 16.05
CA ARG A 139 -21.31 -7.43 16.81
C ARG A 139 -22.19 -8.66 16.98
N GLU A 140 -22.41 -9.39 15.91
CA GLU A 140 -23.19 -10.64 15.96
C GLU A 140 -22.47 -11.72 16.76
N ALA A 141 -21.14 -11.83 16.63
CA ALA A 141 -20.32 -12.73 17.43
C ALA A 141 -20.39 -12.40 18.93
N GLN A 142 -20.37 -11.11 19.28
CA GLN A 142 -20.54 -10.64 20.66
C GLN A 142 -21.91 -11.04 21.24
N LYS A 143 -22.99 -10.82 20.49
CA LYS A 143 -24.36 -11.18 20.92
C LYS A 143 -24.49 -12.67 21.16
N LYS A 144 -23.93 -13.48 20.29
CA LYS A 144 -24.03 -14.95 20.36
C LYS A 144 -22.91 -15.60 21.17
N LYS A 145 -21.94 -14.81 21.64
CA LYS A 145 -20.76 -15.29 22.40
C LYS A 145 -20.00 -16.38 21.66
N VAL A 146 -19.69 -16.14 20.39
CA VAL A 146 -18.95 -17.05 19.52
C VAL A 146 -17.66 -16.44 19.04
N ASP A 147 -16.71 -17.30 18.68
CA ASP A 147 -15.40 -16.88 18.16
C ASP A 147 -15.49 -16.43 16.71
N VAL A 148 -14.53 -15.62 16.33
CA VAL A 148 -14.27 -15.24 14.93
C VAL A 148 -12.90 -15.77 14.54
N THR A 149 -12.83 -16.55 13.48
CA THR A 149 -11.58 -17.13 12.94
C THR A 149 -11.24 -16.53 11.61
N TRP A 150 -9.95 -16.57 11.24
CA TRP A 150 -9.52 -16.15 9.90
C TRP A 150 -8.45 -17.07 9.34
N GLY A 151 -8.34 -17.08 8.01
CA GLY A 151 -7.28 -17.78 7.27
C GLY A 151 -7.38 -19.30 7.24
N ILE A 152 -8.55 -19.86 7.45
CA ILE A 152 -8.81 -21.31 7.38
C ILE A 152 -9.61 -21.63 6.13
#